data_a8d396f0c92c2fee6b1e04ed498843c2
#
_entry.id   a8d396f0c92c2fee6b1e04ed498843c2
#
_cell.length_a   1.000
_cell.length_b   1.000
_cell.length_c   1.000
_cell.angle_alpha   90.00
_cell.angle_beta   90.00
_cell.angle_gamma   90.00
#
_symmetry.space_group_name_H-M   'P 1'
#
loop_
_entity.id
_entity.type
_entity.pdbx_description
1 polymer ?
#
loop_
_entity_poly.entity_id
_entity_poly.type
_entity_poly.pdbx_seq_one_letter_code
_entity_poly.pdbx_strand_id
1 'polypeptide(L)'
;MKKKIFLLFSLFVTLNILSQQKIALKGIILDQDKLPVPYASIGIISKNIGTTSTEEGTFNFRITNEEINDYLEISSIGYQTFKIIVADFLSQKNKTIILKEKTTELSEISIMNTEDYVKMALKNLKNNSISKNHQLKILYRRWSVEDNICRFYIEHFMNVIDRGPSSYITKYSIEESRKSSEYRFIKNLQNRHAIEYMELNNPLRKGIYYGDYKWKKVKNSSYDGEDINIIEGLNDTSSLKLYIGYDTFKIYKIEITRKPPKKGKYLYSLYLYKKNKEGKLYLSYHNREWKGSGKVTENVKRILLKQKKITGNYIPIAYRHEVFVLELEEDKKRFEKYKTIEEMDMTLYDIPYNKYFWDNVSLPPETLFYKKNIGELESLFNIPIEKQFKFSN
;
A
#
# COMPACT_ATOMS: atom_id res chain seq x y z
N MET A 1 28.38 -43.43 -21.73
CA MET A 1 27.78 -42.18 -22.25
C MET A 1 26.65 -41.67 -21.39
N LYS A 2 25.65 -42.45 -20.96
CA LYS A 2 24.46 -41.97 -20.17
C LYS A 2 24.83 -41.28 -18.85
N LYS A 3 25.86 -41.72 -18.09
CA LYS A 3 26.29 -41.06 -16.84
C LYS A 3 26.90 -39.69 -17.05
N LYS A 4 27.63 -39.45 -18.17
CA LYS A 4 28.23 -38.16 -18.49
C LYS A 4 27.17 -37.14 -18.91
N ILE A 5 26.10 -37.59 -19.62
CA ILE A 5 24.95 -36.74 -20.02
C ILE A 5 24.16 -36.33 -18.78
N PHE A 6 23.96 -37.22 -17.83
CA PHE A 6 23.25 -36.90 -16.56
C PHE A 6 24.03 -35.89 -15.71
N LEU A 7 25.38 -35.99 -15.66
CA LEU A 7 26.21 -35.03 -14.96
C LEU A 7 26.19 -33.62 -15.61
N LEU A 8 26.19 -33.58 -16.96
CA LEU A 8 26.07 -32.32 -17.69
C LEU A 8 24.67 -31.68 -17.50
N PHE A 9 23.62 -32.49 -17.48
CA PHE A 9 22.27 -32.00 -17.22
C PHE A 9 22.10 -31.51 -15.79
N SER A 10 22.69 -32.20 -14.79
CA SER A 10 22.72 -31.73 -13.40
C SER A 10 23.46 -30.40 -13.24
N LEU A 11 24.59 -30.22 -13.96
CA LEU A 11 25.34 -28.94 -13.96
C LEU A 11 24.58 -27.80 -14.58
N PHE A 12 23.78 -28.05 -15.63
CA PHE A 12 22.92 -27.04 -16.27
C PHE A 12 21.75 -26.61 -15.38
N VAL A 13 21.21 -27.52 -14.59
CA VAL A 13 20.13 -27.21 -13.63
C VAL A 13 20.65 -26.39 -12.45
N THR A 14 21.86 -26.67 -11.96
CA THR A 14 22.48 -25.90 -10.86
C THR A 14 22.86 -24.46 -11.29
N LEU A 15 23.26 -24.25 -12.54
CA LEU A 15 23.60 -22.92 -13.05
C LEU A 15 22.35 -21.99 -13.14
N ASN A 16 21.17 -22.53 -13.38
CA ASN A 16 19.95 -21.75 -13.39
C ASN A 16 19.47 -21.35 -11.98
N ILE A 17 19.82 -22.10 -10.93
CA ILE A 17 19.48 -21.78 -9.54
C ILE A 17 20.31 -20.58 -9.02
N LEU A 18 21.52 -20.38 -9.52
CA LEU A 18 22.40 -19.27 -9.13
C LEU A 18 21.99 -17.93 -9.78
N SER A 19 21.14 -17.94 -10.81
CA SER A 19 20.72 -16.74 -11.57
C SER A 19 19.65 -15.88 -10.90
N GLN A 20 19.11 -16.25 -9.75
CA GLN A 20 18.00 -15.54 -9.11
C GLN A 20 18.39 -14.77 -7.84
N GLN A 21 19.66 -14.43 -7.65
CA GLN A 21 20.05 -13.63 -6.50
C GLN A 21 19.45 -12.23 -6.61
N LYS A 22 18.52 -11.91 -5.70
CA LYS A 22 17.87 -10.60 -5.63
C LYS A 22 18.79 -9.57 -4.99
N ILE A 23 18.97 -8.46 -5.67
CA ILE A 23 19.77 -7.30 -5.24
C ILE A 23 18.82 -6.33 -4.54
N ALA A 24 19.16 -5.89 -3.34
CA ALA A 24 18.36 -4.94 -2.58
C ALA A 24 18.80 -3.49 -2.87
N LEU A 25 17.90 -2.68 -3.41
CA LEU A 25 18.02 -1.24 -3.51
C LEU A 25 17.40 -0.63 -2.26
N LYS A 26 18.23 -0.09 -1.38
CA LYS A 26 17.80 0.53 -0.12
C LYS A 26 18.22 1.98 -0.11
N GLY A 27 17.37 2.87 0.41
CA GLY A 27 17.71 4.29 0.51
C GLY A 27 16.69 5.09 1.29
N ILE A 28 16.94 6.38 1.37
CA ILE A 28 16.04 7.38 1.92
C ILE A 28 15.83 8.50 0.91
N ILE A 29 14.61 8.97 0.81
CA ILE A 29 14.21 10.07 -0.06
C ILE A 29 13.92 11.28 0.82
N LEU A 30 14.63 12.37 0.60
CA LEU A 30 14.49 13.62 1.29
C LEU A 30 14.19 14.74 0.28
N ASP A 31 13.64 15.83 0.75
CA ASP A 31 13.57 17.09 0.00
C ASP A 31 14.84 17.95 0.19
N GLN A 32 14.82 19.14 -0.38
CA GLN A 32 15.96 20.09 -0.30
C GLN A 32 16.20 20.61 1.12
N ASP A 33 15.17 20.60 1.97
CA ASP A 33 15.23 20.97 3.39
C ASP A 33 15.60 19.78 4.29
N LYS A 34 15.96 18.63 3.69
CA LYS A 34 16.30 17.37 4.36
C LYS A 34 15.13 16.75 5.13
N LEU A 35 13.90 17.11 4.80
CA LEU A 35 12.72 16.47 5.35
C LEU A 35 12.38 15.19 4.55
N PRO A 36 11.89 14.14 5.21
CA PRO A 36 11.47 12.91 4.52
C PRO A 36 10.38 13.18 3.48
N VAL A 37 10.51 12.60 2.28
CA VAL A 37 9.44 12.59 1.28
C VAL A 37 8.64 11.29 1.42
N PRO A 38 7.47 11.33 2.05
CA PRO A 38 6.67 10.15 2.30
C PRO A 38 5.98 9.68 1.02
N TYR A 39 5.84 8.36 0.91
CA TYR A 39 5.03 7.70 -0.10
C TYR A 39 5.42 8.03 -1.55
N ALA A 40 6.68 8.36 -1.79
CA ALA A 40 7.21 8.51 -3.15
C ALA A 40 7.15 7.17 -3.89
N SER A 41 6.77 7.20 -5.16
CA SER A 41 6.79 6.02 -6.02
C SER A 41 8.23 5.72 -6.45
N ILE A 42 8.68 4.48 -6.27
CA ILE A 42 9.99 3.99 -6.67
C ILE A 42 9.78 2.80 -7.60
N GLY A 43 10.44 2.76 -8.76
CA GLY A 43 10.29 1.61 -9.63
C GLY A 43 11.09 1.65 -10.91
N ILE A 44 11.01 0.55 -11.63
CA ILE A 44 11.49 0.38 -13.00
C ILE A 44 10.26 0.29 -13.89
N ILE A 45 9.88 1.44 -14.45
CA ILE A 45 8.60 1.59 -15.16
C ILE A 45 8.54 0.69 -16.40
N SER A 46 9.66 0.51 -17.11
CA SER A 46 9.77 -0.39 -18.26
C SER A 46 9.39 -1.83 -17.97
N LYS A 47 9.58 -2.26 -16.71
CA LYS A 47 9.31 -3.63 -16.23
C LYS A 47 8.01 -3.74 -15.41
N ASN A 48 7.32 -2.63 -15.14
CA ASN A 48 6.13 -2.57 -14.27
C ASN A 48 6.38 -3.11 -12.85
N ILE A 49 7.60 -2.97 -12.31
CA ILE A 49 7.97 -3.37 -10.96
C ILE A 49 8.31 -2.15 -10.12
N GLY A 50 8.09 -2.23 -8.79
CA GLY A 50 8.42 -1.11 -7.92
C GLY A 50 7.91 -1.28 -6.50
N THR A 51 8.00 -0.19 -5.76
CA THR A 51 7.52 -0.05 -4.38
C THR A 51 7.16 1.41 -4.12
N THR A 52 6.85 1.71 -2.87
CA THR A 52 6.59 3.07 -2.39
C THR A 52 7.42 3.32 -1.13
N SER A 53 7.95 4.53 -0.96
CA SER A 53 8.65 4.87 0.29
C SER A 53 7.69 4.85 1.48
N THR A 54 8.25 4.65 2.67
CA THR A 54 7.51 4.72 3.92
C THR A 54 7.12 6.17 4.26
N GLU A 55 6.39 6.36 5.34
CA GLU A 55 6.11 7.69 5.90
C GLU A 55 7.39 8.45 6.33
N GLU A 56 8.49 7.74 6.55
CA GLU A 56 9.81 8.28 6.89
C GLU A 56 10.73 8.45 5.66
N GLY A 57 10.18 8.33 4.43
CA GLY A 57 10.93 8.47 3.18
C GLY A 57 11.86 7.30 2.86
N THR A 58 11.95 6.28 3.70
CA THR A 58 12.82 5.12 3.49
C THR A 58 12.20 4.11 2.53
N PHE A 59 13.04 3.37 1.79
CA PHE A 59 12.57 2.31 0.91
C PHE A 59 13.52 1.11 0.87
N ASN A 60 12.95 -0.03 0.49
CA ASN A 60 13.67 -1.25 0.17
C ASN A 60 12.96 -1.92 -1.01
N PHE A 61 13.64 -2.00 -2.13
CA PHE A 61 13.14 -2.56 -3.38
C PHE A 61 14.13 -3.60 -3.90
N ARG A 62 13.70 -4.81 -4.17
CA ARG A 62 14.56 -5.89 -4.66
C ARG A 62 14.35 -6.11 -6.14
N ILE A 63 15.45 -6.26 -6.84
CA ILE A 63 15.54 -6.51 -8.28
C ILE A 63 16.36 -7.76 -8.55
N THR A 64 16.42 -8.20 -9.80
CA THR A 64 17.36 -9.20 -10.29
C THR A 64 18.51 -8.56 -11.06
N ASN A 65 19.43 -9.36 -11.56
CA ASN A 65 20.52 -8.86 -12.42
C ASN A 65 20.00 -8.31 -13.78
N GLU A 66 18.80 -8.69 -14.18
CA GLU A 66 18.20 -8.24 -15.45
C GLU A 66 17.89 -6.75 -15.46
N GLU A 67 17.67 -6.14 -14.29
CA GLU A 67 17.31 -4.74 -14.13
C GLU A 67 18.51 -3.81 -13.87
N ILE A 68 19.73 -4.32 -13.83
CA ILE A 68 20.93 -3.51 -13.46
C ILE A 68 21.15 -2.31 -14.39
N ASN A 69 20.83 -2.46 -15.66
CA ASN A 69 21.01 -1.42 -16.67
C ASN A 69 19.74 -0.58 -16.91
N ASP A 70 18.66 -0.88 -16.23
CA ASP A 70 17.41 -0.12 -16.32
C ASP A 70 17.48 1.17 -15.50
N TYR A 71 16.55 2.09 -15.75
CA TYR A 71 16.39 3.29 -14.94
C TYR A 71 15.54 3.02 -13.70
N LEU A 72 16.09 3.36 -12.55
CA LEU A 72 15.32 3.54 -11.31
C LEU A 72 14.72 4.93 -11.35
N GLU A 73 13.39 4.99 -11.32
CA GLU A 73 12.64 6.24 -11.32
C GLU A 73 11.99 6.47 -9.97
N ILE A 74 12.12 7.69 -9.46
CA ILE A 74 11.51 8.10 -8.20
C ILE A 74 10.70 9.36 -8.44
N SER A 75 9.41 9.31 -8.12
CA SER A 75 8.49 10.42 -8.33
C SER A 75 7.61 10.64 -7.11
N SER A 76 7.34 11.90 -6.81
CA SER A 76 6.39 12.32 -5.77
C SER A 76 5.70 13.61 -6.20
N ILE A 77 4.46 13.82 -5.73
CA ILE A 77 3.71 15.02 -6.07
C ILE A 77 4.38 16.24 -5.44
N GLY A 78 4.63 17.26 -6.24
CA GLY A 78 5.33 18.48 -5.85
C GLY A 78 6.83 18.45 -6.12
N TYR A 79 7.36 17.36 -6.69
CA TYR A 79 8.78 17.21 -6.95
C TYR A 79 9.08 16.87 -8.41
N GLN A 80 10.28 17.16 -8.83
CA GLN A 80 10.82 16.70 -10.11
C GLN A 80 11.10 15.19 -10.02
N THR A 81 10.75 14.45 -11.07
CA THR A 81 11.07 13.03 -11.17
C THR A 81 12.59 12.84 -11.22
N PHE A 82 13.10 12.04 -10.29
CA PHE A 82 14.50 11.65 -10.26
C PHE A 82 14.69 10.33 -11.02
N LYS A 83 15.74 10.26 -11.87
CA LYS A 83 16.09 9.06 -12.63
C LYS A 83 17.58 8.78 -12.52
N ILE A 84 17.91 7.52 -12.31
CA ILE A 84 19.29 7.04 -12.24
C ILE A 84 19.37 5.61 -12.76
N ILE A 85 20.46 5.24 -13.45
CA ILE A 85 20.70 3.84 -13.79
C ILE A 85 20.91 3.04 -12.50
N VAL A 86 20.32 1.85 -12.42
CA VAL A 86 20.41 0.99 -11.22
C VAL A 86 21.86 0.72 -10.83
N ALA A 87 22.75 0.40 -11.80
CA ALA A 87 24.18 0.20 -11.54
C ALA A 87 24.82 1.43 -10.88
N ASP A 88 24.49 2.63 -11.36
CA ASP A 88 25.02 3.88 -10.80
C ASP A 88 24.49 4.11 -9.38
N PHE A 89 23.21 3.84 -9.13
CA PHE A 89 22.65 3.90 -7.78
C PHE A 89 23.36 2.92 -6.84
N LEU A 90 23.64 1.69 -7.30
CA LEU A 90 24.33 0.68 -6.50
C LEU A 90 25.78 1.08 -6.17
N SER A 91 26.46 1.81 -7.07
CA SER A 91 27.84 2.29 -6.86
C SER A 91 27.95 3.43 -5.84
N GLN A 92 26.86 4.19 -5.62
CA GLN A 92 26.88 5.31 -4.67
C GLN A 92 27.15 4.84 -3.24
N LYS A 93 28.06 5.51 -2.54
CA LYS A 93 28.32 5.28 -1.11
C LYS A 93 27.14 5.72 -0.24
N ASN A 94 26.56 6.88 -0.57
CA ASN A 94 25.39 7.42 0.13
C ASN A 94 24.12 7.09 -0.68
N LYS A 95 23.17 6.42 -0.06
CA LYS A 95 21.88 6.03 -0.63
C LYS A 95 20.77 7.04 -0.32
N THR A 96 21.14 8.30 -0.13
CA THR A 96 20.19 9.41 0.05
C THR A 96 19.89 10.04 -1.30
N ILE A 97 18.61 10.14 -1.63
CA ILE A 97 18.11 10.79 -2.83
C ILE A 97 17.44 12.09 -2.41
N ILE A 98 17.89 13.21 -2.99
CA ILE A 98 17.29 14.52 -2.74
C ILE A 98 16.38 14.85 -3.92
N LEU A 99 15.09 14.93 -3.66
CA LEU A 99 14.13 15.41 -4.65
C LEU A 99 14.08 16.93 -4.65
N LYS A 100 14.13 17.50 -5.84
CA LYS A 100 13.98 18.95 -6.04
C LYS A 100 12.50 19.28 -6.14
N GLU A 101 12.08 20.28 -5.39
CA GLU A 101 10.72 20.80 -5.53
C GLU A 101 10.51 21.34 -6.96
N LYS A 102 9.33 21.10 -7.48
CA LYS A 102 8.87 21.71 -8.72
C LYS A 102 7.75 22.69 -8.38
N THR A 103 8.10 23.96 -8.29
CA THR A 103 7.11 25.04 -8.22
C THR A 103 6.43 25.17 -9.58
N THR A 104 5.11 25.10 -9.57
CA THR A 104 4.32 25.38 -10.78
C THR A 104 3.87 26.84 -10.66
N GLU A 105 4.41 27.71 -11.52
CA GLU A 105 3.86 29.05 -11.67
C GLU A 105 2.41 28.96 -12.13
N LEU A 106 1.56 29.74 -11.49
CA LEU A 106 0.12 29.77 -11.78
C LEU A 106 -0.12 30.25 -13.21
N SER A 107 -0.52 29.37 -14.10
CA SER A 107 -1.33 29.83 -15.24
C SER A 107 -2.74 30.15 -14.71
N GLU A 108 -3.05 31.42 -14.70
CA GLU A 108 -4.18 32.02 -13.98
C GLU A 108 -5.57 31.78 -14.60
N ILE A 109 -5.67 31.01 -15.66
CA ILE A 109 -6.94 30.88 -16.39
C ILE A 109 -7.39 29.42 -16.42
N SER A 110 -7.99 28.96 -15.34
CA SER A 110 -8.92 27.83 -15.43
C SER A 110 -10.33 28.39 -15.72
N ILE A 111 -10.77 28.31 -16.96
CA ILE A 111 -12.12 28.70 -17.38
C ILE A 111 -13.20 27.79 -16.79
N MET A 112 -12.80 26.62 -16.29
CA MET A 112 -13.69 25.60 -15.73
C MET A 112 -13.82 25.75 -14.22
N ASN A 113 -15.04 25.75 -13.70
CA ASN A 113 -15.24 25.75 -12.26
C ASN A 113 -14.76 24.43 -11.62
N THR A 114 -14.47 24.46 -10.33
CA THR A 114 -13.85 23.33 -9.61
C THR A 114 -14.69 22.04 -9.64
N GLU A 115 -16.02 22.19 -9.56
CA GLU A 115 -16.93 21.05 -9.59
C GLU A 115 -16.96 20.38 -10.96
N ASP A 116 -17.00 21.16 -12.04
CA ASP A 116 -16.98 20.62 -13.41
C ASP A 116 -15.63 19.95 -13.72
N TYR A 117 -14.54 20.46 -13.14
CA TYR A 117 -13.24 19.86 -13.25
C TYR A 117 -13.21 18.45 -12.60
N VAL A 118 -13.81 18.30 -11.41
CA VAL A 118 -13.98 17.00 -10.76
C VAL A 118 -14.86 16.06 -11.59
N LYS A 119 -15.99 16.56 -12.13
CA LYS A 119 -16.85 15.79 -13.04
C LYS A 119 -16.09 15.25 -14.25
N MET A 120 -15.24 16.09 -14.86
CA MET A 120 -14.41 15.69 -16.01
C MET A 120 -13.39 14.61 -15.62
N ALA A 121 -12.74 14.75 -14.46
CA ALA A 121 -11.81 13.72 -13.97
C ALA A 121 -12.52 12.38 -13.76
N LEU A 122 -13.71 12.38 -13.17
CA LEU A 122 -14.52 11.17 -12.97
C LEU A 122 -15.01 10.56 -14.28
N LYS A 123 -15.42 11.39 -15.25
CA LYS A 123 -15.83 10.93 -16.60
C LYS A 123 -14.71 10.24 -17.33
N ASN A 124 -13.47 10.70 -17.15
CA ASN A 124 -12.28 10.17 -17.82
C ASN A 124 -11.61 9.00 -17.07
N LEU A 125 -12.10 8.57 -15.91
CA LEU A 125 -11.48 7.51 -15.10
C LEU A 125 -11.14 6.26 -15.88
N LYS A 126 -12.08 5.70 -16.66
CA LYS A 126 -11.87 4.48 -17.44
C LYS A 126 -10.82 4.67 -18.54
N ASN A 127 -10.78 5.84 -19.14
CA ASN A 127 -9.79 6.16 -20.18
C ASN A 127 -8.40 6.40 -19.59
N ASN A 128 -8.33 6.93 -18.39
CA ASN A 128 -7.10 7.30 -17.71
C ASN A 128 -6.48 6.17 -16.88
N SER A 129 -7.22 5.09 -16.61
CA SER A 129 -6.77 3.98 -15.79
C SER A 129 -6.82 2.66 -16.55
N ILE A 130 -6.08 1.65 -16.08
CA ILE A 130 -6.25 0.29 -16.60
C ILE A 130 -7.64 -0.18 -16.21
N SER A 131 -8.51 -0.37 -17.21
CA SER A 131 -9.92 -0.76 -17.04
C SER A 131 -10.24 -2.17 -17.58
N LYS A 132 -9.23 -2.97 -17.80
CA LYS A 132 -9.29 -4.41 -18.13
C LYS A 132 -8.70 -5.23 -16.97
N ASN A 133 -8.94 -6.55 -16.99
CA ASN A 133 -8.30 -7.42 -16.01
C ASN A 133 -6.78 -7.29 -16.08
N HIS A 134 -6.17 -7.01 -14.96
CA HIS A 134 -4.74 -7.03 -14.73
C HIS A 134 -4.48 -7.63 -13.34
N GLN A 135 -3.30 -8.17 -13.13
CA GLN A 135 -2.91 -8.74 -11.87
C GLN A 135 -1.92 -7.83 -11.14
N LEU A 136 -2.17 -7.63 -9.87
CA LEU A 136 -1.26 -6.92 -8.98
C LEU A 136 -0.65 -7.91 -8.00
N LYS A 137 0.68 -7.95 -7.90
CA LYS A 137 1.36 -8.57 -6.77
C LYS A 137 1.47 -7.54 -5.67
N ILE A 138 0.93 -7.85 -4.51
CA ILE A 138 0.86 -6.90 -3.41
C ILE A 138 1.44 -7.50 -2.13
N LEU A 139 1.99 -6.63 -1.30
CA LEU A 139 2.21 -6.87 0.10
C LEU A 139 1.09 -6.16 0.88
N TYR A 140 0.24 -6.93 1.53
CA TYR A 140 -0.75 -6.44 2.47
C TYR A 140 -0.23 -6.63 3.89
N ARG A 141 -0.35 -5.61 4.74
CA ARG A 141 -0.06 -5.74 6.17
C ARG A 141 -1.07 -4.98 7.02
N ARG A 142 -1.35 -5.49 8.22
CA ARG A 142 -2.32 -4.87 9.11
C ARG A 142 -1.96 -5.08 10.58
N TRP A 143 -2.09 -3.99 11.32
CA TRP A 143 -2.05 -3.95 12.78
C TRP A 143 -3.46 -3.79 13.32
N SER A 144 -3.80 -4.59 14.32
CA SER A 144 -5.05 -4.48 15.08
C SER A 144 -4.74 -4.07 16.52
N VAL A 145 -5.26 -2.93 16.89
CA VAL A 145 -5.02 -2.30 18.20
C VAL A 145 -6.31 -2.32 19.01
N GLU A 146 -6.27 -2.82 20.23
CA GLU A 146 -7.38 -2.84 21.16
C GLU A 146 -6.91 -2.33 22.52
N ASP A 147 -7.69 -1.46 23.15
CA ASP A 147 -7.32 -0.80 24.40
C ASP A 147 -5.94 -0.09 24.29
N ASN A 148 -5.69 0.56 23.14
CA ASN A 148 -4.46 1.28 22.78
C ASN A 148 -3.18 0.41 22.74
N ILE A 149 -3.29 -0.90 22.67
CA ILE A 149 -2.18 -1.85 22.58
C ILE A 149 -2.34 -2.67 21.29
N CYS A 150 -1.27 -2.82 20.52
CA CYS A 150 -1.26 -3.72 19.37
C CYS A 150 -1.40 -5.17 19.85
N ARG A 151 -2.44 -5.87 19.35
CA ARG A 151 -2.78 -7.24 19.79
C ARG A 151 -2.74 -8.27 18.68
N PHE A 152 -2.61 -7.84 17.44
CA PHE A 152 -2.47 -8.72 16.31
C PHE A 152 -1.81 -8.01 15.13
N TYR A 153 -0.92 -8.71 14.47
CA TYR A 153 -0.24 -8.28 13.26
C TYR A 153 -0.26 -9.38 12.22
N ILE A 154 -0.45 -9.01 10.95
CA ILE A 154 -0.43 -9.94 9.83
C ILE A 154 0.16 -9.30 8.60
N GLU A 155 0.92 -10.09 7.83
CA GLU A 155 1.36 -9.76 6.48
C GLU A 155 1.01 -10.89 5.52
N HIS A 156 0.52 -10.50 4.34
CA HIS A 156 0.24 -11.39 3.23
C HIS A 156 0.95 -10.91 1.97
N PHE A 157 1.60 -11.82 1.28
CA PHE A 157 2.01 -11.63 -0.10
C PHE A 157 0.92 -12.24 -0.99
N MET A 158 0.36 -11.43 -1.89
CA MET A 158 -0.88 -11.79 -2.57
C MET A 158 -0.83 -11.46 -4.05
N ASN A 159 -1.52 -12.28 -4.85
CA ASN A 159 -1.90 -11.95 -6.21
C ASN A 159 -3.36 -11.54 -6.24
N VAL A 160 -3.64 -10.38 -6.79
CA VAL A 160 -4.99 -9.79 -6.82
C VAL A 160 -5.39 -9.49 -8.26
N ILE A 161 -6.56 -9.93 -8.69
CA ILE A 161 -7.11 -9.53 -9.99
C ILE A 161 -7.90 -8.25 -9.83
N ASP A 162 -7.36 -7.19 -10.39
CA ASP A 162 -7.99 -5.88 -10.49
C ASP A 162 -8.60 -5.69 -11.90
N ARG A 163 -9.70 -4.97 -11.97
CA ARG A 163 -10.42 -4.64 -13.21
C ARG A 163 -10.49 -3.12 -13.45
N GLY A 164 -9.81 -2.37 -12.58
CA GLY A 164 -9.77 -0.92 -12.65
C GLY A 164 -10.95 -0.22 -11.97
N PRO A 165 -11.16 1.07 -12.29
CA PRO A 165 -12.16 1.90 -11.67
C PRO A 165 -13.57 1.31 -11.79
N SER A 166 -14.40 1.58 -10.79
CA SER A 166 -15.80 1.14 -10.72
C SER A 166 -16.01 -0.38 -10.62
N SER A 167 -14.95 -1.17 -10.43
CA SER A 167 -15.03 -2.62 -10.25
C SER A 167 -14.46 -3.02 -8.90
N TYR A 168 -15.02 -4.06 -8.29
CA TYR A 168 -14.51 -4.60 -7.03
C TYR A 168 -13.51 -5.74 -7.28
N ILE A 169 -12.57 -5.92 -6.38
CA ILE A 169 -11.71 -7.11 -6.33
C ILE A 169 -12.57 -8.28 -5.87
N THR A 170 -12.65 -9.31 -6.71
CA THR A 170 -13.44 -10.52 -6.45
C THR A 170 -12.58 -11.78 -6.46
N LYS A 171 -11.31 -11.65 -6.83
CA LYS A 171 -10.38 -12.77 -6.99
C LYS A 171 -9.01 -12.41 -6.48
N TYR A 172 -8.47 -13.26 -5.62
CA TYR A 172 -7.09 -13.18 -5.17
C TYR A 172 -6.56 -14.56 -4.78
N SER A 173 -5.26 -14.65 -4.58
CA SER A 173 -4.62 -15.74 -3.83
C SER A 173 -3.67 -15.15 -2.81
N ILE A 174 -3.58 -15.77 -1.65
CA ILE A 174 -2.53 -15.50 -0.68
C ILE A 174 -1.46 -16.55 -0.91
N GLU A 175 -0.29 -16.10 -1.36
CA GLU A 175 0.83 -17.00 -1.70
C GLU A 175 1.65 -17.32 -0.46
N GLU A 176 1.90 -16.29 0.36
CA GLU A 176 2.68 -16.39 1.57
C GLU A 176 2.03 -15.55 2.68
N SER A 177 2.08 -16.07 3.90
CA SER A 177 1.52 -15.41 5.07
C SER A 177 2.47 -15.48 6.25
N ARG A 178 2.48 -14.43 7.07
CA ARG A 178 3.00 -14.47 8.43
C ARG A 178 2.11 -13.66 9.36
N LYS A 179 1.78 -14.23 10.49
CA LYS A 179 0.90 -13.62 11.48
C LYS A 179 1.43 -13.80 12.89
N SER A 180 1.21 -12.81 13.73
CA SER A 180 1.53 -12.91 15.15
C SER A 180 0.58 -13.86 15.86
N SER A 181 0.90 -14.19 17.10
CA SER A 181 -0.07 -14.81 17.99
C SER A 181 -1.31 -13.93 18.16
N GLU A 182 -2.45 -14.57 18.34
CA GLU A 182 -3.76 -13.92 18.38
C GLU A 182 -4.14 -13.49 19.79
N TYR A 183 -3.97 -12.19 20.09
CA TYR A 183 -4.26 -11.61 21.42
C TYR A 183 -5.47 -10.68 21.43
N ARG A 184 -6.21 -10.58 20.31
CA ARG A 184 -7.40 -9.72 20.23
C ARG A 184 -8.51 -10.23 21.13
N PHE A 185 -9.19 -9.31 21.77
CA PHE A 185 -10.41 -9.56 22.53
C PHE A 185 -11.64 -9.68 21.64
N ILE A 186 -11.62 -8.97 20.48
CA ILE A 186 -12.74 -8.87 19.55
C ILE A 186 -12.36 -9.52 18.24
N LYS A 187 -12.97 -10.66 17.93
CA LYS A 187 -12.73 -11.47 16.72
C LYS A 187 -13.98 -11.57 15.83
N ASN A 188 -14.82 -10.54 15.83
CA ASN A 188 -16.04 -10.50 15.04
C ASN A 188 -15.90 -9.63 13.79
N LEU A 189 -17.01 -9.46 13.05
CA LEU A 189 -17.10 -8.65 11.83
C LEU A 189 -16.51 -7.23 11.96
N GLN A 190 -16.49 -6.65 13.17
CA GLN A 190 -15.94 -5.30 13.38
C GLN A 190 -14.42 -5.24 13.27
N ASN A 191 -13.73 -6.36 13.45
CA ASN A 191 -12.27 -6.45 13.44
C ASN A 191 -11.73 -7.50 12.47
N ARG A 192 -12.51 -7.90 11.47
CA ARG A 192 -12.07 -8.82 10.42
C ARG A 192 -11.05 -8.16 9.49
N HIS A 193 -10.17 -8.97 8.91
CA HIS A 193 -9.20 -8.56 7.91
C HIS A 193 -9.69 -8.93 6.52
N ALA A 194 -10.24 -7.97 5.80
CA ALA A 194 -10.79 -8.23 4.48
C ALA A 194 -10.15 -7.34 3.42
N ILE A 195 -9.80 -7.95 2.28
CA ILE A 195 -9.24 -7.24 1.13
C ILE A 195 -10.20 -6.17 0.61
N GLU A 196 -11.50 -6.39 0.74
CA GLU A 196 -12.52 -5.43 0.34
C GLU A 196 -12.40 -4.07 1.05
N TYR A 197 -11.77 -4.01 2.25
CA TYR A 197 -11.52 -2.73 2.91
C TYR A 197 -10.52 -1.84 2.17
N MET A 198 -9.69 -2.41 1.33
CA MET A 198 -8.87 -1.68 0.38
C MET A 198 -9.74 -0.93 -0.64
N GLU A 199 -10.94 -1.45 -0.92
CA GLU A 199 -11.79 -1.01 -2.00
C GLU A 199 -13.05 -0.26 -1.56
N LEU A 200 -13.73 -0.74 -0.51
CA LEU A 200 -15.04 -0.21 -0.08
C LEU A 200 -15.05 1.29 0.19
N ASN A 201 -13.91 1.86 0.53
CA ASN A 201 -13.77 3.29 0.80
C ASN A 201 -12.95 4.01 -0.26
N ASN A 202 -12.55 3.32 -1.33
CA ASN A 202 -11.95 3.96 -2.48
C ASN A 202 -13.06 4.68 -3.27
N PRO A 203 -13.03 6.01 -3.37
CA PRO A 203 -14.06 6.78 -4.06
C PRO A 203 -14.22 6.36 -5.51
N LEU A 204 -13.13 5.96 -6.17
CA LEU A 204 -13.15 5.58 -7.57
C LEU A 204 -13.89 4.26 -7.80
N ARG A 205 -13.92 3.38 -6.78
CA ARG A 205 -14.63 2.09 -6.86
C ARG A 205 -16.15 2.23 -6.69
N LYS A 206 -16.56 3.07 -5.73
CA LYS A 206 -18.00 3.34 -5.47
C LYS A 206 -18.57 4.43 -6.36
N GLY A 207 -17.70 5.20 -7.02
CA GLY A 207 -18.02 6.48 -7.58
C GLY A 207 -18.04 7.56 -6.49
N ILE A 208 -17.75 8.78 -6.90
CA ILE A 208 -17.91 9.97 -6.06
C ILE A 208 -19.25 10.61 -6.45
N TYR A 209 -20.14 10.77 -5.48
CA TYR A 209 -21.30 11.62 -5.68
C TYR A 209 -20.86 13.06 -5.42
N TYR A 210 -20.41 13.73 -6.48
CA TYR A 210 -19.79 15.06 -6.38
C TYR A 210 -20.72 16.12 -5.78
N GLY A 211 -22.03 15.99 -5.91
CA GLY A 211 -23.03 16.88 -5.30
C GLY A 211 -23.09 16.83 -3.77
N ASP A 212 -22.50 15.80 -3.13
CA ASP A 212 -22.42 15.72 -1.67
C ASP A 212 -21.33 16.62 -1.07
N TYR A 213 -20.50 17.25 -1.90
CA TYR A 213 -19.33 18.01 -1.47
C TYR A 213 -19.37 19.44 -1.98
N LYS A 214 -18.91 20.36 -1.13
CA LYS A 214 -18.52 21.72 -1.55
C LYS A 214 -17.07 21.70 -1.98
N TRP A 215 -16.82 21.93 -3.27
CA TRP A 215 -15.51 21.82 -3.87
C TRP A 215 -14.76 23.15 -3.87
N LYS A 216 -13.47 23.10 -3.54
CA LYS A 216 -12.54 24.23 -3.67
C LYS A 216 -11.20 23.77 -4.18
N LYS A 217 -10.57 24.60 -5.00
CA LYS A 217 -9.15 24.43 -5.37
C LYS A 217 -8.30 24.85 -4.17
N VAL A 218 -7.34 23.99 -3.78
CA VAL A 218 -6.44 24.23 -2.65
C VAL A 218 -5.15 24.90 -3.14
N LYS A 219 -4.46 24.28 -4.10
CA LYS A 219 -3.24 24.79 -4.72
C LYS A 219 -2.92 24.03 -6.00
N ASN A 220 -1.91 24.53 -6.75
CA ASN A 220 -1.28 23.80 -7.83
C ASN A 220 -0.08 23.00 -7.30
N SER A 221 0.32 22.01 -8.06
CA SER A 221 1.48 21.16 -7.82
C SER A 221 1.95 20.55 -9.13
N SER A 222 2.87 19.62 -9.09
CA SER A 222 3.32 18.86 -10.26
C SER A 222 3.50 17.38 -9.92
N TYR A 223 3.41 16.53 -10.92
CA TYR A 223 3.73 15.11 -10.80
C TYR A 223 4.17 14.57 -12.14
N ASP A 224 5.37 13.95 -12.19
CA ASP A 224 5.87 13.26 -13.37
C ASP A 224 5.77 14.13 -14.65
N GLY A 225 6.22 15.39 -14.55
CA GLY A 225 6.23 16.34 -15.65
C GLY A 225 4.91 17.03 -15.94
N GLU A 226 3.83 16.68 -15.29
CA GLU A 226 2.48 17.22 -15.47
C GLU A 226 2.09 18.17 -14.35
N ASP A 227 1.37 19.23 -14.68
CA ASP A 227 0.79 20.14 -13.70
C ASP A 227 -0.44 19.49 -13.05
N ILE A 228 -0.56 19.67 -11.72
CA ILE A 228 -1.58 19.04 -10.89
C ILE A 228 -2.43 20.10 -10.19
N ASN A 229 -3.74 19.97 -10.29
CA ASN A 229 -4.68 20.68 -9.42
C ASN A 229 -4.95 19.84 -8.16
N ILE A 230 -4.78 20.44 -6.99
CA ILE A 230 -5.21 19.86 -5.71
C ILE A 230 -6.55 20.45 -5.35
N ILE A 231 -7.57 19.60 -5.35
CA ILE A 231 -8.96 19.97 -5.13
C ILE A 231 -9.48 19.26 -3.88
N GLU A 232 -10.14 20.01 -3.00
CA GLU A 232 -10.74 19.49 -1.79
C GLU A 232 -12.26 19.64 -1.84
N GLY A 233 -12.96 18.54 -1.62
CA GLY A 233 -14.39 18.48 -1.38
C GLY A 233 -14.65 18.32 0.11
N LEU A 234 -15.51 19.16 0.66
CA LEU A 234 -15.90 19.14 2.07
C LEU A 234 -17.39 18.90 2.23
N ASN A 235 -17.76 18.07 3.19
CA ASN A 235 -19.12 17.99 3.74
C ASN A 235 -19.06 17.90 5.27
N ASP A 236 -20.21 17.76 5.94
CA ASP A 236 -20.33 17.82 7.41
C ASP A 236 -19.45 16.78 8.14
N THR A 237 -19.14 15.67 7.50
CA THR A 237 -18.47 14.54 8.16
C THR A 237 -17.18 14.10 7.48
N SER A 238 -16.86 14.63 6.31
CA SER A 238 -15.71 14.16 5.54
C SER A 238 -15.04 15.25 4.70
N SER A 239 -13.74 15.09 4.52
CA SER A 239 -12.92 15.78 3.53
C SER A 239 -12.42 14.76 2.52
N LEU A 240 -12.51 15.09 1.25
CA LEU A 240 -12.02 14.32 0.12
C LEU A 240 -11.09 15.21 -0.70
N LYS A 241 -9.78 14.88 -0.72
CA LYS A 241 -8.81 15.64 -1.47
C LYS A 241 -8.35 14.84 -2.68
N LEU A 242 -8.46 15.43 -3.86
CA LEU A 242 -8.11 14.86 -5.15
C LEU A 242 -6.94 15.63 -5.76
N TYR A 243 -5.97 14.88 -6.28
CA TYR A 243 -4.80 15.38 -6.98
C TYR A 243 -4.94 15.02 -8.45
N ILE A 244 -5.32 15.99 -9.26
CA ILE A 244 -5.80 15.79 -10.63
C ILE A 244 -4.86 16.48 -11.61
N GLY A 245 -4.41 15.75 -12.63
CA GLY A 245 -3.63 16.30 -13.75
C GLY A 245 -4.39 17.39 -14.47
N TYR A 246 -3.71 18.54 -14.73
CA TYR A 246 -4.35 19.74 -15.27
C TYR A 246 -5.02 19.50 -16.62
N ASP A 247 -4.28 18.95 -17.58
CA ASP A 247 -4.78 18.71 -18.94
C ASP A 247 -5.35 17.30 -19.13
N THR A 248 -4.86 16.33 -18.37
CA THR A 248 -5.19 14.91 -18.57
C THR A 248 -6.38 14.44 -17.75
N PHE A 249 -6.77 15.19 -16.72
CA PHE A 249 -7.78 14.80 -15.73
C PHE A 249 -7.48 13.47 -15.03
N LYS A 250 -6.23 13.01 -15.00
CA LYS A 250 -5.80 11.83 -14.27
C LYS A 250 -5.81 12.07 -12.78
N ILE A 251 -6.38 11.15 -12.00
CA ILE A 251 -6.37 11.25 -10.53
C ILE A 251 -5.22 10.44 -9.98
N TYR A 252 -4.14 11.12 -9.56
CA TYR A 252 -2.90 10.50 -9.10
C TYR A 252 -2.91 10.15 -7.62
N LYS A 253 -3.63 10.91 -6.80
CA LYS A 253 -3.70 10.71 -5.36
C LYS A 253 -5.07 11.08 -4.83
N ILE A 254 -5.53 10.32 -3.84
CA ILE A 254 -6.78 10.58 -3.12
C ILE A 254 -6.49 10.48 -1.63
N GLU A 255 -6.91 11.49 -0.87
CA GLU A 255 -6.94 11.46 0.58
C GLU A 255 -8.37 11.61 1.07
N ILE A 256 -8.76 10.76 2.01
CA ILE A 256 -10.07 10.80 2.63
C ILE A 256 -9.89 10.92 4.13
N THR A 257 -10.55 11.90 4.74
CA THR A 257 -10.68 11.98 6.19
C THR A 257 -12.16 12.00 6.55
N ARG A 258 -12.58 11.13 7.47
CA ARG A 258 -13.93 11.10 8.02
C ARG A 258 -13.87 11.24 9.53
N LYS A 259 -14.61 12.23 10.03
CA LYS A 259 -14.77 12.52 11.46
C LYS A 259 -16.28 12.55 11.77
N PRO A 260 -16.93 11.41 11.86
CA PRO A 260 -18.36 11.39 12.17
C PRO A 260 -18.63 12.03 13.53
N PRO A 261 -19.86 12.58 13.77
CA PRO A 261 -20.21 13.31 15.00
C PRO A 261 -20.09 12.50 16.28
N LYS A 262 -20.15 11.16 16.20
CA LYS A 262 -19.93 10.28 17.35
C LYS A 262 -18.48 10.35 17.80
N LYS A 263 -18.25 10.79 19.03
CA LYS A 263 -16.92 10.90 19.66
C LYS A 263 -16.12 9.59 19.47
N GLY A 264 -14.82 9.73 19.15
CA GLY A 264 -13.87 8.62 19.07
C GLY A 264 -13.86 7.85 17.75
N LYS A 265 -14.71 8.18 16.77
CA LYS A 265 -14.62 7.58 15.43
C LYS A 265 -13.75 8.43 14.50
N TYR A 266 -12.91 7.75 13.75
CA TYR A 266 -12.01 8.38 12.78
C TYR A 266 -11.73 7.42 11.64
N LEU A 267 -11.63 7.93 10.43
CA LEU A 267 -11.13 7.22 9.26
C LEU A 267 -10.22 8.14 8.48
N TYR A 268 -9.04 7.65 8.16
CA TYR A 268 -8.16 8.21 7.14
C TYR A 268 -7.90 7.15 6.08
N SER A 269 -7.85 7.54 4.81
CA SER A 269 -7.41 6.66 3.73
C SER A 269 -6.62 7.46 2.71
N LEU A 270 -5.52 6.86 2.25
CA LEU A 270 -4.66 7.37 1.19
C LEU A 270 -4.62 6.35 0.06
N TYR A 271 -4.79 6.81 -1.18
CA TYR A 271 -4.63 6.03 -2.39
C TYR A 271 -3.67 6.75 -3.32
N LEU A 272 -2.66 6.03 -3.79
CA LEU A 272 -1.70 6.52 -4.78
C LEU A 272 -1.78 5.69 -6.05
N TYR A 273 -1.77 6.39 -7.16
CA TYR A 273 -1.79 5.79 -8.48
C TYR A 273 -0.55 6.20 -9.26
N LYS A 274 0.01 5.28 -10.03
CA LYS A 274 1.13 5.56 -10.92
C LYS A 274 0.81 5.11 -12.35
N LYS A 275 1.55 5.65 -13.32
CA LYS A 275 1.42 5.29 -14.74
C LYS A 275 2.12 3.96 -15.00
N ASN A 276 1.52 3.10 -15.82
CA ASN A 276 2.23 2.03 -16.50
C ASN A 276 2.97 2.58 -17.72
N LYS A 277 3.66 1.72 -18.47
CA LYS A 277 4.37 2.07 -19.70
C LYS A 277 3.51 2.73 -20.78
N GLU A 278 2.19 2.53 -20.76
CA GLU A 278 1.22 3.12 -21.69
C GLU A 278 0.60 4.41 -21.16
N GLY A 279 1.05 4.90 -20.00
CA GLY A 279 0.53 6.10 -19.35
C GLY A 279 -0.83 5.92 -18.67
N LYS A 280 -1.33 4.67 -18.51
CA LYS A 280 -2.56 4.35 -17.78
C LYS A 280 -2.27 4.21 -16.29
N LEU A 281 -3.18 4.71 -15.46
CA LEU A 281 -3.05 4.65 -14.02
C LEU A 281 -3.45 3.28 -13.46
N TYR A 282 -2.73 2.84 -12.44
CA TYR A 282 -3.09 1.73 -11.57
C TYR A 282 -2.71 2.03 -10.12
N LEU A 283 -3.35 1.37 -9.16
CA LEU A 283 -3.05 1.55 -7.75
C LEU A 283 -1.59 1.12 -7.47
N SER A 284 -0.81 1.98 -6.83
CA SER A 284 0.57 1.70 -6.43
C SER A 284 0.73 1.52 -4.92
N TYR A 285 -0.08 2.24 -4.15
CA TYR A 285 -0.06 2.18 -2.69
C TYR A 285 -1.42 2.55 -2.10
N HIS A 286 -1.76 1.93 -0.99
CA HIS A 286 -2.92 2.28 -0.19
C HIS A 286 -2.60 2.15 1.30
N ASN A 287 -3.08 3.13 2.05
CA ASN A 287 -3.05 3.12 3.52
C ASN A 287 -4.43 3.48 4.04
N ARG A 288 -4.86 2.80 5.09
CA ARG A 288 -6.08 3.14 5.80
C ARG A 288 -5.91 3.00 7.30
N GLU A 289 -6.30 4.04 8.00
CA GLU A 289 -6.41 4.06 9.45
C GLU A 289 -7.86 4.22 9.86
N TRP A 290 -8.29 3.40 10.79
CA TRP A 290 -9.61 3.50 11.38
C TRP A 290 -9.52 3.41 12.90
N LYS A 291 -10.32 4.24 13.56
CA LYS A 291 -10.46 4.24 15.02
C LYS A 291 -11.94 4.26 15.39
N GLY A 292 -12.29 3.56 16.46
CA GLY A 292 -13.65 3.50 16.94
C GLY A 292 -13.73 2.76 18.28
N SER A 293 -14.84 2.12 18.55
CA SER A 293 -15.04 1.30 19.75
C SER A 293 -15.67 -0.03 19.40
N GLY A 294 -15.31 -1.08 20.10
CA GLY A 294 -15.86 -2.42 19.96
C GLY A 294 -16.45 -2.93 21.28
N LYS A 295 -17.54 -3.66 21.17
CA LYS A 295 -18.17 -4.31 22.32
C LYS A 295 -17.40 -5.58 22.66
N VAL A 296 -16.98 -5.72 23.91
CA VAL A 296 -16.34 -6.93 24.43
C VAL A 296 -17.37 -7.96 24.91
N THR A 297 -16.97 -9.24 24.89
CA THR A 297 -17.79 -10.33 25.49
C THR A 297 -17.84 -10.19 27.01
N GLU A 298 -18.83 -10.78 27.66
CA GLU A 298 -18.99 -10.70 29.12
C GLU A 298 -17.78 -11.30 29.87
N ASN A 299 -17.12 -12.32 29.32
CA ASN A 299 -15.92 -12.90 29.92
C ASN A 299 -14.74 -11.91 29.88
N VAL A 300 -14.47 -11.28 28.73
CA VAL A 300 -13.45 -10.26 28.59
C VAL A 300 -13.74 -9.05 29.45
N LYS A 301 -15.01 -8.61 29.49
CA LYS A 301 -15.46 -7.50 30.32
C LYS A 301 -15.12 -7.74 31.79
N ARG A 302 -15.46 -8.95 32.36
CA ARG A 302 -15.15 -9.29 33.76
C ARG A 302 -13.64 -9.17 34.06
N ILE A 303 -12.80 -9.64 33.16
CA ILE A 303 -11.33 -9.53 33.30
C ILE A 303 -10.88 -8.06 33.30
N LEU A 304 -11.32 -7.28 32.31
CA LEU A 304 -10.91 -5.87 32.16
C LEU A 304 -11.46 -4.98 33.28
N LEU A 305 -12.67 -5.26 33.81
CA LEU A 305 -13.21 -4.57 34.99
C LEU A 305 -12.37 -4.85 36.24
N LYS A 306 -11.96 -6.11 36.48
CA LYS A 306 -11.07 -6.46 37.61
C LYS A 306 -9.71 -5.72 37.48
N GLN A 307 -9.20 -5.50 36.27
CA GLN A 307 -7.98 -4.77 36.01
C GLN A 307 -8.17 -3.23 36.01
N LYS A 308 -9.39 -2.74 36.28
CA LYS A 308 -9.76 -1.29 36.22
C LYS A 308 -9.46 -0.63 34.86
N LYS A 309 -9.43 -1.41 33.77
CA LYS A 309 -9.14 -0.93 32.41
C LYS A 309 -10.35 -0.40 31.68
N ILE A 310 -11.55 -0.79 32.06
CA ILE A 310 -12.81 -0.33 31.47
C ILE A 310 -13.85 -0.03 32.55
N THR A 311 -14.81 0.84 32.18
CA THR A 311 -15.98 1.17 33.02
C THR A 311 -17.30 0.68 32.42
N GLY A 312 -17.26 0.10 31.19
CA GLY A 312 -18.46 -0.33 30.46
C GLY A 312 -18.22 -1.55 29.58
N ASN A 313 -19.01 -1.68 28.51
CA ASN A 313 -19.00 -2.84 27.62
C ASN A 313 -18.15 -2.64 26.37
N TYR A 314 -17.51 -1.47 26.21
CA TYR A 314 -16.80 -1.09 25.01
C TYR A 314 -15.35 -0.74 25.32
N ILE A 315 -14.44 -1.13 24.43
CA ILE A 315 -13.04 -0.71 24.43
C ILE A 315 -12.73 0.07 23.17
N PRO A 316 -11.74 0.98 23.19
CA PRO A 316 -11.23 1.59 21.97
C PRO A 316 -10.61 0.50 21.09
N ILE A 317 -10.95 0.52 19.81
CA ILE A 317 -10.33 -0.32 18.79
C ILE A 317 -9.85 0.55 17.63
N ALA A 318 -8.71 0.17 17.08
CA ALA A 318 -8.16 0.80 15.91
C ALA A 318 -7.49 -0.23 15.01
N TYR A 319 -7.36 0.09 13.75
CA TYR A 319 -6.47 -0.62 12.85
C TYR A 319 -5.81 0.33 11.86
N ARG A 320 -4.62 -0.06 11.43
CA ARG A 320 -3.97 0.47 10.22
C ARG A 320 -3.70 -0.70 9.31
N HIS A 321 -4.03 -0.59 8.04
CA HIS A 321 -3.51 -1.49 7.03
C HIS A 321 -2.80 -0.72 5.92
N GLU A 322 -1.87 -1.39 5.28
CA GLU A 322 -1.11 -0.87 4.16
C GLU A 322 -1.05 -1.91 3.05
N VAL A 323 -1.07 -1.43 1.83
CA VAL A 323 -0.93 -2.23 0.61
C VAL A 323 0.14 -1.61 -0.25
N PHE A 324 1.21 -2.34 -0.49
CA PHE A 324 2.26 -1.99 -1.43
C PHE A 324 2.08 -2.81 -2.70
N VAL A 325 1.95 -2.17 -3.83
CA VAL A 325 1.92 -2.88 -5.13
C VAL A 325 3.35 -3.01 -5.63
N LEU A 326 3.81 -4.24 -5.74
CA LEU A 326 5.19 -4.59 -6.08
C LEU A 326 5.39 -4.85 -7.58
N GLU A 327 4.35 -5.38 -8.23
CA GLU A 327 4.39 -5.74 -9.64
C GLU A 327 3.00 -5.60 -10.28
N LEU A 328 2.97 -5.20 -11.55
CA LEU A 328 1.79 -5.18 -12.40
C LEU A 328 2.00 -6.12 -13.59
N GLU A 329 1.11 -7.08 -13.77
CA GLU A 329 1.04 -7.94 -14.95
C GLU A 329 -0.27 -7.69 -15.73
N GLU A 330 -0.15 -7.37 -17.01
CA GLU A 330 -1.28 -7.08 -17.91
C GLU A 330 -1.58 -8.22 -18.89
N ASP A 331 -0.62 -9.12 -19.10
CA ASP A 331 -0.83 -10.30 -19.96
C ASP A 331 -1.50 -11.43 -19.16
N LYS A 332 -2.74 -11.73 -19.49
CA LYS A 332 -3.51 -12.80 -18.83
C LYS A 332 -2.85 -14.18 -18.88
N LYS A 333 -1.98 -14.43 -19.86
CA LYS A 333 -1.25 -15.70 -19.98
C LYS A 333 -0.18 -15.86 -18.92
N ARG A 334 0.26 -14.75 -18.31
CA ARG A 334 1.27 -14.71 -17.26
C ARG A 334 0.69 -14.55 -15.86
N PHE A 335 -0.65 -14.47 -15.74
CA PHE A 335 -1.27 -14.36 -14.43
C PHE A 335 -0.94 -15.58 -13.58
N GLU A 336 -0.43 -15.31 -12.40
CA GLU A 336 -0.32 -16.30 -11.35
C GLU A 336 -1.70 -16.83 -10.93
N LYS A 337 -1.72 -17.98 -10.26
CA LYS A 337 -2.96 -18.59 -9.79
C LYS A 337 -3.75 -17.62 -8.92
N TYR A 338 -5.05 -17.65 -9.05
CA TYR A 338 -5.98 -16.89 -8.21
C TYR A 338 -7.28 -17.67 -8.04
N LYS A 339 -7.97 -17.41 -6.94
CA LYS A 339 -9.27 -18.01 -6.63
C LYS A 339 -10.30 -16.91 -6.39
N THR A 340 -11.58 -17.27 -6.51
CA THR A 340 -12.67 -16.43 -5.98
C THR A 340 -12.49 -16.32 -4.46
N ILE A 341 -12.87 -15.19 -3.89
CA ILE A 341 -12.81 -14.98 -2.44
C ILE A 341 -13.73 -15.99 -1.76
N GLU A 342 -13.14 -16.89 -0.99
CA GLU A 342 -13.86 -17.94 -0.24
C GLU A 342 -14.11 -17.49 1.20
N GLU A 343 -13.08 -16.86 1.80
CA GLU A 343 -13.12 -16.38 3.18
C GLU A 343 -13.06 -14.86 3.23
N MET A 344 -14.05 -14.26 3.88
CA MET A 344 -14.09 -12.80 4.03
C MET A 344 -13.08 -12.28 5.06
N ASP A 345 -12.58 -13.11 5.96
CA ASP A 345 -11.53 -12.75 6.91
C ASP A 345 -10.22 -13.47 6.53
N MET A 346 -9.26 -12.70 6.04
CA MET A 346 -7.98 -13.23 5.58
C MET A 346 -7.13 -13.86 6.70
N THR A 347 -7.48 -13.65 7.96
CA THR A 347 -6.80 -14.31 9.10
C THR A 347 -7.14 -15.80 9.21
N LEU A 348 -8.21 -16.26 8.54
CA LEU A 348 -8.67 -17.66 8.56
C LEU A 348 -7.90 -18.54 7.57
N TYR A 349 -7.15 -17.95 6.64
CA TYR A 349 -6.28 -18.74 5.76
C TYR A 349 -5.11 -19.33 6.54
N ASP A 350 -4.93 -20.63 6.40
CA ASP A 350 -3.82 -21.38 7.02
C ASP A 350 -2.74 -21.63 5.98
N ILE A 351 -1.66 -20.84 6.09
CA ILE A 351 -0.52 -20.87 5.16
C ILE A 351 0.75 -20.99 6.01
N PRO A 352 1.52 -22.07 5.87
CA PRO A 352 2.72 -22.30 6.66
C PRO A 352 3.73 -21.15 6.50
N TYR A 353 4.36 -20.76 7.61
CA TYR A 353 5.38 -19.72 7.61
C TYR A 353 6.62 -20.15 6.84
N ASN A 354 6.96 -19.42 5.80
CA ASN A 354 8.11 -19.64 4.94
C ASN A 354 9.19 -18.59 5.19
N LYS A 355 10.08 -18.86 6.14
CA LYS A 355 11.17 -17.94 6.50
C LYS A 355 12.03 -17.54 5.30
N TYR A 356 12.36 -18.49 4.42
CA TYR A 356 13.19 -18.21 3.24
C TYR A 356 12.54 -17.18 2.32
N PHE A 357 11.23 -17.29 2.09
CA PHE A 357 10.50 -16.32 1.30
C PHE A 357 10.55 -14.93 1.95
N TRP A 358 10.23 -14.83 3.24
CA TRP A 358 10.15 -13.54 3.94
C TRP A 358 11.50 -12.84 4.06
N ASP A 359 12.60 -13.57 4.14
CA ASP A 359 13.95 -13.01 4.12
C ASP A 359 14.32 -12.43 2.74
N ASN A 360 13.67 -12.89 1.66
CA ASN A 360 14.02 -12.57 0.27
C ASN A 360 12.98 -11.73 -0.49
N VAL A 361 11.84 -11.42 0.09
CA VAL A 361 10.84 -10.52 -0.53
C VAL A 361 11.17 -9.05 -0.29
N SER A 362 10.65 -8.15 -1.14
CA SER A 362 10.74 -6.70 -0.93
C SER A 362 9.81 -6.29 0.22
N LEU A 363 10.37 -6.12 1.43
CA LEU A 363 9.62 -5.60 2.57
C LEU A 363 9.92 -4.10 2.75
N PRO A 364 8.91 -3.28 3.03
CA PRO A 364 9.15 -1.89 3.44
C PRO A 364 10.04 -1.85 4.70
N PRO A 365 10.95 -0.86 4.82
CA PRO A 365 11.71 -0.68 6.05
C PRO A 365 10.81 -0.49 7.27
N GLU A 366 11.32 -0.89 8.42
CA GLU A 366 10.62 -0.74 9.69
C GLU A 366 10.56 0.73 10.11
N THR A 367 9.36 1.29 10.12
CA THR A 367 9.09 2.65 10.60
C THR A 367 9.00 2.71 12.12
N LEU A 368 9.00 3.91 12.71
CA LEU A 368 8.73 4.09 14.13
C LEU A 368 7.36 3.52 14.52
N PHE A 369 6.35 3.69 13.64
CA PHE A 369 5.03 3.07 13.83
C PHE A 369 5.12 1.55 13.89
N TYR A 370 5.84 0.91 12.94
CA TYR A 370 6.07 -0.53 12.94
C TYR A 370 6.71 -0.99 14.23
N LYS A 371 7.86 -0.40 14.58
CA LYS A 371 8.64 -0.78 15.78
C LYS A 371 7.84 -0.65 17.07
N LYS A 372 7.08 0.45 17.21
CA LYS A 372 6.21 0.66 18.37
C LYS A 372 5.18 -0.49 18.50
N ASN A 373 4.42 -0.75 17.43
CA ASN A 373 3.34 -1.72 17.47
C ASN A 373 3.85 -3.17 17.62
N ILE A 374 4.97 -3.50 17.01
CA ILE A 374 5.58 -4.84 17.18
C ILE A 374 6.15 -4.97 18.59
N GLY A 375 6.81 -3.96 19.14
CA GLY A 375 7.30 -3.98 20.51
C GLY A 375 6.19 -4.13 21.56
N GLU A 376 5.03 -3.47 21.35
CA GLU A 376 3.85 -3.68 22.18
C GLU A 376 3.36 -5.13 22.13
N LEU A 377 3.31 -5.71 20.93
CA LEU A 377 2.87 -7.08 20.69
C LEU A 377 3.80 -8.11 21.35
N GLU A 378 5.11 -7.93 21.22
CA GLU A 378 6.12 -8.78 21.87
C GLU A 378 6.06 -8.69 23.39
N SER A 379 5.80 -7.50 23.93
CA SER A 379 5.76 -7.25 25.37
C SER A 379 4.56 -7.89 26.07
N LEU A 380 3.48 -8.26 25.36
CA LEU A 380 2.29 -8.86 25.96
C LEU A 380 2.60 -10.16 26.71
N PHE A 381 3.47 -11.00 26.18
CA PHE A 381 3.87 -12.28 26.76
C PHE A 381 5.37 -12.54 26.69
N ASN A 382 6.17 -11.50 26.40
CA ASN A 382 7.62 -11.57 26.24
C ASN A 382 8.05 -12.60 25.17
N ILE A 383 7.34 -12.64 24.04
CA ILE A 383 7.62 -13.55 22.93
C ILE A 383 8.04 -12.72 21.71
N PRO A 384 9.28 -12.87 21.19
CA PRO A 384 9.73 -12.20 19.98
C PRO A 384 8.84 -12.50 18.78
N ILE A 385 8.61 -11.50 17.92
CA ILE A 385 7.71 -11.60 16.77
C ILE A 385 8.08 -12.74 15.81
N GLU A 386 9.36 -13.00 15.61
CA GLU A 386 9.85 -14.11 14.78
C GLU A 386 9.38 -15.48 15.29
N LYS A 387 9.34 -15.66 16.61
CA LYS A 387 8.80 -16.88 17.22
C LYS A 387 7.29 -16.95 17.03
N GLN A 388 6.60 -15.81 17.19
CA GLN A 388 5.16 -15.76 16.97
C GLN A 388 4.81 -16.15 15.53
N PHE A 389 5.53 -15.64 14.51
CA PHE A 389 5.35 -16.03 13.12
C PHE A 389 5.51 -17.53 12.88
N LYS A 390 6.50 -18.15 13.53
CA LYS A 390 6.78 -19.59 13.38
C LYS A 390 5.68 -20.48 13.97
N PHE A 391 5.03 -20.03 15.03
CA PHE A 391 4.06 -20.86 15.78
C PHE A 391 2.59 -20.51 15.56
N SER A 392 2.30 -19.42 14.85
CA SER A 392 0.93 -18.93 14.64
C SER A 392 0.42 -19.15 13.21
N ASN A 393 1.19 -19.79 12.36
CA ASN A 393 0.82 -20.19 11.00
C ASN A 393 0.79 -21.70 10.86
#